data_adc582abce680af5dbff17ce8159b622
#
_entry.id   adc582abce680af5dbff17ce8159b622
#
_cell.length_a   1.000
_cell.length_b   1.000
_cell.length_c   1.000
_cell.angle_alpha   90.00
_cell.angle_beta   90.00
_cell.angle_gamma   90.00
#
_symmetry.space_group_name_H-M   'P 1'
#
loop_
_entity.id
_entity.type
_entity.pdbx_description
1 polymer ?
#
loop_
_entity_poly.entity_id
_entity_poly.type
_entity_poly.pdbx_seq_one_letter_code
_entity_poly.pdbx_strand_id
1 'polypeptide(L)'
;RTFKYGVGLQLGYNYDQGLTNAALFESKGLTLNPRANISWSIDEMITISPSYKYTYITNDFTNYVIDNTKNFKHSAKLEITSYWPKKVVLGSDFGYNYNSNIADGFQKDFYLWNLSLGYNFFQDKLLAKVKVYDVLNQNISATRTITPTAITDMENTVLQQYAMFSLTYKLEKFGGKKKEGGI
;
A
#
# COMPACT_ATOMS: atom_id res chain seq x y z
N ARG A 1 -10.47 25.64 -0.44
CA ARG A 1 -9.23 24.84 -0.34
C ARG A 1 -9.18 24.14 1.01
N THR A 2 -8.95 22.85 1.03
CA THR A 2 -8.82 22.08 2.27
C THR A 2 -7.44 21.44 2.32
N PHE A 3 -6.76 21.64 3.43
CA PHE A 3 -5.45 21.04 3.70
C PHE A 3 -5.53 20.19 4.97
N LYS A 4 -5.14 18.93 4.87
CA LYS A 4 -5.09 18.00 5.99
C LYS A 4 -3.70 17.37 6.03
N TYR A 5 -3.18 17.13 7.22
CA TYR A 5 -1.93 16.41 7.39
C TYR A 5 -2.04 15.43 8.55
N GLY A 6 -1.24 14.41 8.50
CA GLY A 6 -1.12 13.44 9.57
C GLY A 6 0.34 13.03 9.74
N VAL A 7 0.76 12.90 10.98
CA VAL A 7 2.02 12.29 11.35
C VAL A 7 1.77 11.19 12.35
N GLY A 8 2.54 10.13 12.30
CA GLY A 8 2.39 9.01 13.21
C GLY A 8 3.71 8.32 13.45
N LEU A 9 3.85 7.76 14.63
CA LEU A 9 4.97 6.93 15.03
C LEU A 9 4.42 5.66 15.67
N GLN A 10 4.85 4.52 15.16
CA GLN A 10 4.57 3.23 15.77
C GLN A 10 5.87 2.62 16.25
N LEU A 11 5.90 2.19 17.51
CA LEU A 11 6.97 1.42 18.11
C LEU A 11 6.45 0.02 18.39
N GLY A 12 7.24 -0.99 18.06
CA GLY A 12 6.94 -2.39 18.33
C GLY A 12 8.15 -3.10 18.90
N TYR A 13 7.91 -3.97 19.87
CA TYR A 13 8.89 -4.91 20.39
C TYR A 13 8.29 -6.30 20.30
N ASN A 14 9.04 -7.26 19.81
CA ASN A 14 8.67 -8.67 19.81
C ASN A 14 9.78 -9.50 20.45
N TYR A 15 9.35 -10.53 21.17
CA TYR A 15 10.21 -11.55 21.73
C TYR A 15 9.61 -12.90 21.38
N ASP A 16 10.43 -13.79 20.84
CA ASP A 16 10.06 -15.14 20.50
C ASP A 16 11.15 -16.10 20.98
N GLN A 17 10.75 -17.27 21.51
CA GLN A 17 11.66 -18.31 21.94
C GLN A 17 11.07 -19.69 21.72
N GLY A 18 11.93 -20.68 21.57
CA GLY A 18 11.51 -22.06 21.40
C GLY A 18 12.71 -23.01 21.38
N LEU A 19 12.43 -24.28 21.09
CA LEU A 19 13.45 -25.31 20.96
C LEU A 19 13.54 -25.81 19.53
N THR A 20 14.75 -25.87 18.99
CA THR A 20 15.04 -26.52 17.71
C THR A 20 16.19 -27.46 17.92
N ASN A 21 16.00 -28.76 17.63
CA ASN A 21 17.00 -29.83 17.86
C ASN A 21 17.52 -29.82 19.30
N ALA A 22 16.65 -29.66 20.30
CA ALA A 22 16.95 -29.56 21.72
C ALA A 22 17.79 -28.31 22.12
N ALA A 23 18.09 -27.38 21.22
CA ALA A 23 18.72 -26.09 21.52
C ALA A 23 17.69 -25.01 21.65
N LEU A 24 17.80 -24.18 22.69
CA LEU A 24 16.96 -23.01 22.87
C LEU A 24 17.34 -21.95 21.84
N PHE A 25 16.38 -21.44 21.10
CA PHE A 25 16.53 -20.24 20.26
C PHE A 25 15.76 -19.06 20.83
N GLU A 26 16.26 -17.87 20.60
CA GLU A 26 15.58 -16.61 20.96
C GLU A 26 15.68 -15.62 19.82
N SER A 27 14.63 -14.78 19.68
CA SER A 27 14.60 -13.63 18.78
C SER A 27 14.03 -12.43 19.52
N LYS A 28 14.75 -11.30 19.50
CA LYS A 28 14.33 -10.01 20.06
C LYS A 28 14.31 -9.00 18.96
N GLY A 29 13.14 -8.44 18.66
CA GLY A 29 12.96 -7.48 17.57
C GLY A 29 12.45 -6.13 18.07
N LEU A 30 13.05 -5.05 17.55
CA LEU A 30 12.54 -3.69 17.70
C LEU A 30 12.12 -3.16 16.32
N THR A 31 10.94 -2.57 16.28
CA THR A 31 10.40 -1.95 15.06
C THR A 31 10.06 -0.49 15.32
N LEU A 32 10.53 0.39 14.43
CA LEU A 32 10.24 1.82 14.42
C LEU A 32 9.58 2.16 13.07
N ASN A 33 8.35 2.70 13.11
CA ASN A 33 7.57 3.05 11.92
C ASN A 33 7.09 4.52 11.97
N PRO A 34 7.90 5.52 11.64
CA PRO A 34 7.42 6.87 11.38
C PRO A 34 6.66 6.91 10.04
N ARG A 35 5.59 7.71 10.03
CA ARG A 35 4.78 7.95 8.82
C ARG A 35 4.30 9.39 8.78
N ALA A 36 4.18 9.93 7.58
CA ALA A 36 3.58 11.23 7.34
C ALA A 36 2.68 11.17 6.10
N ASN A 37 1.59 11.90 6.14
CA ASN A 37 0.70 12.06 5.00
C ASN A 37 0.14 13.47 4.95
N ILE A 38 -0.11 13.94 3.74
CA ILE A 38 -0.76 15.20 3.45
C ILE A 38 -1.91 14.90 2.48
N SER A 39 -2.99 15.66 2.60
CA SER A 39 -4.04 15.68 1.60
C SER A 39 -4.44 17.13 1.37
N TRP A 40 -4.22 17.61 0.16
CA TRP A 40 -4.51 18.95 -0.26
C TRP A 40 -5.54 18.94 -1.38
N SER A 41 -6.75 19.44 -1.06
CA SER A 41 -7.84 19.57 -2.02
C SER A 41 -7.98 21.02 -2.45
N ILE A 42 -7.95 21.24 -3.76
CA ILE A 42 -8.03 22.55 -4.42
C ILE A 42 -9.41 22.64 -5.08
N ASP A 43 -10.26 23.52 -4.51
CA ASP A 43 -11.59 23.87 -5.02
C ASP A 43 -12.47 22.64 -5.41
N GLU A 44 -12.32 21.53 -4.63
CA GLU A 44 -13.00 20.25 -4.89
C GLU A 44 -12.72 19.63 -6.27
N MET A 45 -11.84 20.25 -7.07
CA MET A 45 -11.51 19.79 -8.42
C MET A 45 -10.29 18.88 -8.45
N ILE A 46 -9.29 19.16 -7.62
CA ILE A 46 -8.05 18.40 -7.60
C ILE A 46 -7.68 18.08 -6.15
N THR A 47 -7.34 16.82 -5.90
CA THR A 47 -6.77 16.38 -4.63
C THR A 47 -5.39 15.80 -4.88
N ILE A 48 -4.40 16.26 -4.11
CA ILE A 48 -3.01 15.79 -4.15
C ILE A 48 -2.69 15.25 -2.76
N SER A 49 -2.29 14.00 -2.69
CA SER A 49 -2.08 13.30 -1.42
C SER A 49 -0.73 12.57 -1.41
N PRO A 50 0.38 13.27 -1.09
CA PRO A 50 1.65 12.62 -0.81
C PRO A 50 1.63 11.92 0.54
N SER A 51 2.28 10.77 0.61
CA SER A 51 2.51 10.03 1.85
C SER A 51 3.89 9.37 1.85
N TYR A 52 4.46 9.25 3.04
CA TYR A 52 5.73 8.58 3.25
C TYR A 52 5.68 7.73 4.51
N LYS A 53 6.21 6.53 4.41
CA LYS A 53 6.39 5.59 5.51
C LYS A 53 7.82 5.07 5.49
N TYR A 54 8.47 5.13 6.63
CA TYR A 54 9.75 4.48 6.88
C TYR A 54 9.54 3.37 7.90
N THR A 55 10.22 2.25 7.74
CA THR A 55 10.24 1.17 8.71
C THR A 55 11.68 0.80 8.99
N TYR A 56 12.08 0.85 10.23
CA TYR A 56 13.35 0.35 10.70
C TYR A 56 13.12 -0.83 11.63
N ILE A 57 13.81 -1.94 11.38
CA ILE A 57 13.68 -3.19 12.12
C ILE A 57 15.06 -3.66 12.53
N THR A 58 15.26 -3.92 13.81
CA THR A 58 16.42 -4.66 14.30
C THR A 58 15.95 -5.98 14.90
N ASN A 59 16.69 -7.04 14.64
CA ASN A 59 16.48 -8.31 15.34
C ASN A 59 17.83 -8.81 15.83
N ASP A 60 17.87 -9.21 17.10
CA ASP A 60 18.96 -9.92 17.75
C ASP A 60 18.53 -11.39 17.90
N PHE A 61 19.37 -12.30 17.44
CA PHE A 61 19.08 -13.71 17.42
C PHE A 61 20.09 -14.51 18.27
N THR A 62 19.60 -15.53 18.94
CA THR A 62 20.40 -16.51 19.67
C THR A 62 20.10 -17.89 19.13
N ASN A 63 21.11 -18.66 18.75
CA ASN A 63 21.01 -19.99 18.13
C ASN A 63 20.15 -19.98 16.83
N TYR A 64 20.29 -18.94 16.02
CA TYR A 64 19.80 -18.84 14.65
C TYR A 64 20.97 -19.02 13.66
N VAL A 65 20.67 -19.16 12.39
CA VAL A 65 21.65 -19.21 11.29
C VAL A 65 22.40 -17.90 11.09
N ILE A 66 21.92 -16.82 11.71
CA ILE A 66 22.54 -15.48 11.74
C ILE A 66 22.40 -14.88 13.14
N ASP A 67 23.31 -13.99 13.51
CA ASP A 67 23.33 -13.37 14.84
C ASP A 67 22.34 -12.20 14.96
N ASN A 68 22.39 -11.26 14.04
CA ASN A 68 21.55 -10.07 14.06
C ASN A 68 21.25 -9.53 12.67
N THR A 69 20.13 -8.77 12.56
CA THR A 69 19.79 -8.05 11.36
C THR A 69 19.41 -6.60 11.67
N LYS A 70 19.72 -5.71 10.72
CA LYS A 70 19.23 -4.34 10.70
C LYS A 70 18.67 -4.08 9.31
N ASN A 71 17.37 -3.85 9.25
CA ASN A 71 16.66 -3.72 7.99
C ASN A 71 15.85 -2.44 7.97
N PHE A 72 15.70 -1.88 6.80
CA PHE A 72 14.85 -0.71 6.60
C PHE A 72 14.05 -0.81 5.31
N LYS A 73 12.85 -0.22 5.34
CA LYS A 73 11.95 -0.14 4.20
C LYS A 73 11.52 1.31 4.01
N HIS A 74 11.40 1.73 2.76
CA HIS A 74 10.84 3.01 2.37
C HIS A 74 9.60 2.76 1.52
N SER A 75 8.55 3.54 1.77
CA SER A 75 7.40 3.61 0.89
C SER A 75 6.99 5.07 0.76
N ALA A 76 7.21 5.64 -0.40
CA ALA A 76 6.75 6.97 -0.77
C ALA A 76 5.63 6.83 -1.79
N LYS A 77 4.51 7.56 -1.62
CA LYS A 77 3.36 7.50 -2.51
C LYS A 77 2.84 8.89 -2.79
N LEU A 78 2.47 9.14 -4.05
CA LEU A 78 1.79 10.34 -4.50
C LEU A 78 0.50 9.95 -5.20
N GLU A 79 -0.64 10.28 -4.60
CA GLU A 79 -1.96 10.10 -5.20
C GLU A 79 -2.47 11.45 -5.70
N ILE A 80 -2.91 11.50 -6.93
CA ILE A 80 -3.53 12.67 -7.54
C ILE A 80 -4.88 12.24 -8.11
N THR A 81 -5.95 12.94 -7.72
CA THR A 81 -7.27 12.78 -8.29
C THR A 81 -7.75 14.13 -8.81
N SER A 82 -8.21 14.17 -10.06
CA SER A 82 -8.80 15.36 -10.66
C SER A 82 -10.22 15.09 -11.14
N TYR A 83 -11.14 15.99 -10.81
CA TYR A 83 -12.52 16.02 -11.28
C TYR A 83 -12.71 17.13 -12.32
N TRP A 84 -11.64 17.61 -12.92
CA TRP A 84 -11.66 18.60 -13.97
C TRP A 84 -10.99 18.06 -15.24
N PRO A 85 -11.55 18.31 -16.44
CA PRO A 85 -12.77 19.08 -16.74
C PRO A 85 -14.04 18.38 -16.28
N LYS A 86 -15.16 19.09 -16.20
CA LYS A 86 -16.45 18.60 -15.72
C LYS A 86 -16.81 17.23 -16.33
N LYS A 87 -17.29 16.30 -15.51
CA LYS A 87 -17.61 14.89 -15.80
C LYS A 87 -16.41 13.99 -16.01
N VAL A 88 -15.20 14.51 -16.12
CA VAL A 88 -13.98 13.69 -16.23
C VAL A 88 -13.43 13.42 -14.83
N VAL A 89 -12.96 12.18 -14.61
CA VAL A 89 -12.27 11.79 -13.39
C VAL A 89 -10.91 11.20 -13.78
N LEU A 90 -9.85 11.91 -13.43
CA LEU A 90 -8.48 11.44 -13.65
C LEU A 90 -7.89 10.99 -12.32
N GLY A 91 -7.17 9.89 -12.34
CA GLY A 91 -6.42 9.39 -11.19
C GLY A 91 -5.01 8.99 -11.58
N SER A 92 -4.05 9.33 -10.73
CA SER A 92 -2.65 8.92 -10.85
C SER A 92 -2.15 8.53 -9.47
N ASP A 93 -1.74 7.27 -9.32
CA ASP A 93 -1.15 6.73 -8.10
C ASP A 93 0.29 6.32 -8.42
N PHE A 94 1.25 7.11 -8.00
CA PHE A 94 2.68 6.83 -8.18
C PHE A 94 3.32 6.48 -6.84
N GLY A 95 4.06 5.38 -6.79
CA GLY A 95 4.71 4.89 -5.59
C GLY A 95 6.15 4.46 -5.82
N TYR A 96 7.02 4.68 -4.85
CA TYR A 96 8.36 4.11 -4.74
C TYR A 96 8.40 3.21 -3.50
N ASN A 97 8.91 2.00 -3.63
CA ASN A 97 9.09 1.06 -2.55
C ASN A 97 10.53 0.53 -2.55
N TYR A 98 11.11 0.43 -1.37
CA TYR A 98 12.43 -0.15 -1.14
C TYR A 98 12.41 -1.06 0.09
N ASN A 99 13.11 -2.19 0.04
CA ASN A 99 13.24 -3.14 1.14
C ASN A 99 14.67 -3.67 1.22
N SER A 100 15.43 -3.23 2.24
CA SER A 100 16.80 -3.67 2.43
C SER A 100 16.92 -5.15 2.84
N ASN A 101 15.83 -5.78 3.32
CA ASN A 101 15.81 -7.18 3.74
C ASN A 101 15.76 -8.19 2.58
N ILE A 102 15.72 -7.71 1.33
CA ILE A 102 15.74 -8.59 0.17
C ILE A 102 17.18 -9.02 -0.08
N ALA A 103 17.38 -10.30 -0.46
CA ALA A 103 18.69 -10.89 -0.75
C ALA A 103 19.43 -10.14 -1.85
N ASP A 104 20.74 -10.20 -1.81
CA ASP A 104 21.56 -9.76 -2.92
C ASP A 104 21.27 -10.63 -4.16
N GLY A 105 21.18 -9.98 -5.32
CA GLY A 105 20.75 -10.62 -6.56
C GLY A 105 19.26 -10.51 -6.87
N PHE A 106 18.42 -10.16 -5.89
CA PHE A 106 17.01 -9.78 -6.12
C PHE A 106 16.82 -8.27 -6.13
N GLN A 107 15.83 -7.81 -6.85
CA GLN A 107 15.50 -6.39 -6.90
C GLN A 107 14.95 -5.91 -5.55
N LYS A 108 15.58 -4.87 -4.97
CA LYS A 108 15.24 -4.33 -3.64
C LYS A 108 14.25 -3.17 -3.69
N ASP A 109 14.11 -2.54 -4.84
CA ASP A 109 13.25 -1.38 -5.05
C ASP A 109 12.47 -1.46 -6.35
N PHE A 110 11.32 -0.78 -6.39
CA PHE A 110 10.51 -0.67 -7.59
C PHE A 110 9.61 0.56 -7.53
N TYR A 111 9.20 1.02 -8.71
CA TYR A 111 8.19 2.04 -8.89
C TYR A 111 6.89 1.39 -9.34
N LEU A 112 5.78 1.79 -8.72
CA LEU A 112 4.46 1.36 -9.12
C LEU A 112 3.65 2.58 -9.54
N TRP A 113 3.23 2.60 -10.79
CA TRP A 113 2.43 3.70 -11.32
C TRP A 113 1.14 3.19 -11.92
N ASN A 114 0.01 3.64 -11.35
CA ASN A 114 -1.32 3.33 -11.83
C ASN A 114 -1.98 4.61 -12.35
N LEU A 115 -2.62 4.52 -13.51
CA LEU A 115 -3.36 5.62 -14.12
C LEU A 115 -4.82 5.23 -14.30
N SER A 116 -5.72 6.18 -14.15
CA SER A 116 -7.14 5.97 -14.44
C SER A 116 -7.78 7.18 -15.11
N LEU A 117 -8.70 6.88 -16.03
CA LEU A 117 -9.55 7.86 -16.70
C LEU A 117 -10.99 7.37 -16.61
N GLY A 118 -11.83 8.21 -16.05
CA GLY A 118 -13.27 7.99 -15.93
C GLY A 118 -14.08 9.10 -16.54
N TYR A 119 -15.30 8.79 -16.94
CA TYR A 119 -16.27 9.77 -17.41
C TYR A 119 -17.64 9.50 -16.81
N ASN A 120 -18.27 10.53 -16.27
CA ASN A 120 -19.59 10.50 -15.66
C ASN A 120 -20.68 10.79 -16.72
N PHE A 121 -21.59 9.86 -16.89
CA PHE A 121 -22.76 9.94 -17.77
C PHE A 121 -24.04 10.14 -16.94
N PHE A 122 -25.12 10.55 -17.60
CA PHE A 122 -26.47 10.60 -17.03
C PHE A 122 -26.56 11.35 -15.70
N GLN A 123 -26.06 12.60 -15.68
CA GLN A 123 -26.04 13.44 -14.47
C GLN A 123 -25.34 12.76 -13.28
N ASP A 124 -24.16 12.20 -13.55
CA ASP A 124 -23.29 11.50 -12.58
C ASP A 124 -23.87 10.18 -12.01
N LYS A 125 -24.88 9.60 -12.67
CA LYS A 125 -25.44 8.31 -12.28
C LYS A 125 -24.63 7.12 -12.76
N LEU A 126 -23.89 7.24 -13.87
CA LEU A 126 -23.07 6.19 -14.43
C LEU A 126 -21.64 6.68 -14.62
N LEU A 127 -20.70 6.07 -13.92
CA LEU A 127 -19.26 6.27 -14.14
C LEU A 127 -18.71 5.09 -14.96
N ALA A 128 -18.20 5.38 -16.16
CA ALA A 128 -17.36 4.47 -16.93
C ALA A 128 -15.90 4.84 -16.68
N LYS A 129 -15.06 3.85 -16.29
CA LYS A 129 -13.67 4.09 -15.94
C LYS A 129 -12.76 2.99 -16.52
N VAL A 130 -11.64 3.43 -17.10
CA VAL A 130 -10.50 2.58 -17.45
C VAL A 130 -9.40 2.86 -16.42
N LYS A 131 -8.78 1.82 -15.89
CA LYS A 131 -7.59 1.92 -15.04
C LYS A 131 -6.50 1.01 -15.60
N VAL A 132 -5.31 1.56 -15.78
CA VAL A 132 -4.09 0.84 -16.14
C VAL A 132 -3.28 0.70 -14.86
N TYR A 133 -2.96 -0.53 -14.50
CA TYR A 133 -2.13 -0.86 -13.36
C TYR A 133 -0.71 -1.12 -13.83
N ASP A 134 0.25 -0.73 -12.98
CA ASP A 134 1.68 -0.96 -13.18
C ASP A 134 2.16 -0.53 -14.58
N VAL A 135 1.93 0.75 -14.90
CA VAL A 135 2.30 1.34 -16.20
C VAL A 135 3.79 1.14 -16.53
N LEU A 136 4.64 1.09 -15.51
CA LEU A 136 6.09 0.90 -15.66
C LEU A 136 6.51 -0.57 -15.74
N ASN A 137 5.58 -1.51 -15.52
CA ASN A 137 5.82 -2.95 -15.51
C ASN A 137 6.95 -3.37 -14.55
N GLN A 138 6.96 -2.81 -13.34
CA GLN A 138 8.02 -3.01 -12.36
C GLN A 138 7.54 -3.69 -11.07
N ASN A 139 6.27 -4.10 -10.99
CA ASN A 139 5.75 -4.76 -9.81
C ASN A 139 6.48 -6.07 -9.54
N ILE A 140 6.99 -6.21 -8.32
CA ILE A 140 7.73 -7.38 -7.87
C ILE A 140 7.20 -7.87 -6.52
N SER A 141 7.37 -9.14 -6.24
CA SER A 141 7.06 -9.74 -4.94
C SER A 141 8.23 -10.61 -4.50
N ALA A 142 9.21 -10.00 -3.85
CA ALA A 142 10.32 -10.69 -3.23
C ALA A 142 10.21 -10.61 -1.71
N THR A 143 10.46 -11.73 -1.02
CA THR A 143 10.42 -11.81 0.45
C THR A 143 11.58 -12.62 0.97
N ARG A 144 12.08 -12.25 2.15
CA ARG A 144 13.05 -13.04 2.92
C ARG A 144 12.46 -13.42 4.27
N THR A 145 12.51 -14.68 4.59
CA THR A 145 12.13 -15.24 5.89
C THR A 145 13.35 -15.86 6.56
N ILE A 146 13.55 -15.55 7.84
CA ILE A 146 14.64 -16.06 8.66
C ILE A 146 14.04 -16.90 9.77
N THR A 147 14.49 -18.13 9.86
CA THR A 147 14.13 -19.10 10.92
C THR A 147 15.39 -19.53 11.67
N PRO A 148 15.28 -20.23 12.81
CA PRO A 148 16.46 -20.74 13.52
C PRO A 148 17.41 -21.59 12.68
N THR A 149 16.86 -22.28 11.68
CA THR A 149 17.61 -23.28 10.88
C THR A 149 17.80 -22.89 9.42
N ALA A 150 17.13 -21.84 8.92
CA ALA A 150 17.16 -21.50 7.50
C ALA A 150 16.91 -20.02 7.22
N ILE A 151 17.48 -19.56 6.12
CA ILE A 151 17.09 -18.33 5.44
C ILE A 151 16.42 -18.74 4.14
N THR A 152 15.20 -18.27 3.91
CA THR A 152 14.43 -18.56 2.70
C THR A 152 14.16 -17.26 1.95
N ASP A 153 14.64 -17.17 0.73
CA ASP A 153 14.32 -16.10 -0.21
C ASP A 153 13.30 -16.63 -1.23
N MET A 154 12.22 -15.90 -1.41
CA MET A 154 11.13 -16.25 -2.30
C MET A 154 10.80 -15.08 -3.20
N GLU A 155 10.72 -15.35 -4.50
CA GLU A 155 10.18 -14.44 -5.49
C GLU A 155 8.92 -15.05 -6.10
N ASN A 156 7.82 -14.30 -6.08
CA ASN A 156 6.55 -14.76 -6.65
C ASN A 156 6.25 -13.99 -7.94
N THR A 157 5.73 -14.71 -8.93
CA THR A 157 5.16 -14.05 -10.10
C THR A 157 3.92 -13.25 -9.68
N VAL A 158 3.94 -11.96 -9.91
CA VAL A 158 2.83 -11.07 -9.65
C VAL A 158 2.17 -10.63 -10.95
N LEU A 159 0.92 -10.24 -10.87
CA LEU A 159 0.25 -9.61 -12.00
C LEU A 159 0.92 -8.27 -12.27
N GLN A 160 1.56 -8.18 -13.42
CA GLN A 160 2.22 -6.98 -13.90
C GLN A 160 1.24 -6.07 -14.65
N GLN A 161 1.70 -5.32 -15.66
CA GLN A 161 0.89 -4.36 -16.37
C GLN A 161 -0.41 -4.97 -16.92
N TYR A 162 -1.55 -4.39 -16.55
CA TYR A 162 -2.86 -4.75 -17.09
C TYR A 162 -3.82 -3.56 -17.07
N ALA A 163 -4.84 -3.62 -17.89
CA ALA A 163 -5.92 -2.64 -17.91
C ALA A 163 -7.24 -3.27 -17.46
N MET A 164 -8.02 -2.49 -16.71
CA MET A 164 -9.35 -2.87 -16.25
C MET A 164 -10.37 -1.81 -16.65
N PHE A 165 -11.48 -2.25 -17.21
CA PHE A 165 -12.65 -1.42 -17.47
C PHE A 165 -13.70 -1.66 -16.38
N SER A 166 -14.33 -0.62 -15.89
CA SER A 166 -15.40 -0.71 -14.89
C SER A 166 -16.54 0.25 -15.19
N LEU A 167 -17.76 -0.20 -14.88
CA LEU A 167 -18.98 0.61 -14.88
C LEU A 167 -19.56 0.64 -13.48
N THR A 168 -19.79 1.83 -12.95
CA THR A 168 -20.41 2.03 -11.64
C THR A 168 -21.69 2.83 -11.80
N TYR A 169 -22.83 2.22 -11.42
CA TYR A 169 -24.13 2.87 -11.47
C TYR A 169 -24.63 3.19 -10.06
N LYS A 170 -25.02 4.46 -9.83
CA LYS A 170 -25.59 4.91 -8.55
C LYS A 170 -27.11 4.73 -8.57
N LEU A 171 -27.61 3.85 -7.71
CA LEU A 171 -29.05 3.68 -7.47
C LEU A 171 -29.51 4.65 -6.37
N GLU A 172 -30.34 5.62 -6.72
CA GLU A 172 -30.80 6.68 -5.78
C GLU A 172 -32.02 6.24 -4.95
N LYS A 173 -32.72 5.18 -5.34
CA LYS A 173 -33.89 4.65 -4.61
C LYS A 173 -33.86 3.14 -4.57
N PHE A 174 -33.59 2.57 -3.40
CA PHE A 174 -34.11 1.25 -3.04
C PHE A 174 -35.54 1.46 -2.54
N GLY A 175 -36.51 0.87 -3.24
CA GLY A 175 -37.93 1.01 -2.94
C GLY A 175 -38.28 0.53 -1.54
N GLY A 176 -38.26 1.42 -0.57
CA GLY A 176 -38.95 1.28 0.70
C GLY A 176 -40.28 2.05 0.62
N LYS A 177 -41.40 1.37 0.49
CA LYS A 177 -42.70 1.95 0.84
C LYS A 177 -42.61 2.44 2.30
N LYS A 178 -42.68 3.77 2.51
CA LYS A 178 -43.01 4.32 3.82
C LYS A 178 -44.37 3.68 4.22
N LYS A 179 -44.38 2.85 5.26
CA LYS A 179 -45.64 2.53 5.94
C LYS A 179 -46.14 3.84 6.52
N GLU A 180 -47.18 4.42 5.92
CA GLU A 180 -48.03 5.41 6.59
C GLU A 180 -48.56 4.73 7.83
N GLY A 181 -48.22 5.24 9.00
CA GLY A 181 -48.81 4.87 10.27
C GLY A 181 -50.29 5.25 10.25
N GLY A 182 -51.14 4.27 10.20
CA GLY A 182 -52.52 4.44 10.55
C GLY A 182 -52.65 4.63 12.07
N ILE A 183 -53.45 5.59 12.40
CA ILE A 183 -54.02 6.06 13.65
C ILE A 183 -54.08 5.00 14.76
#